data_70b2e72267ae0e21d49360d1906ced10
#
_entry.id   70b2e72267ae0e21d49360d1906ced10
#
_cell.length_a   1.000
_cell.length_b   1.000
_cell.length_c   1.000
_cell.angle_alpha   90.00
_cell.angle_beta   90.00
_cell.angle_gamma   90.00
#
_symmetry.space_group_name_H-M   'P 1'
#
loop_
_entity.id
_entity.type
_entity.pdbx_description
1 polymer ?
#
loop_
_entity_poly.entity_id
_entity_poly.type
_entity_poly.pdbx_seq_one_letter_code
_entity_poly.pdbx_strand_id
1 'polypeptide(L)'
;MIKKNKIVAIQADRLDSMNIKTDTTILLALEAQKRGFRIFCYETKNLSFINGKVYALSKEVTFKINAKNFYTIKNIKKLDLSKVNYILMRQNPPFNMNYITATFLLEKISKKVRIINDPTSVRNIPEKLHSIEFLKLM
;
A
#
# COMPACT_ATOMS: atom_id res chain seq x y z
N MET A 1 -3.79 -24.18 -17.83
CA MET A 1 -4.18 -23.23 -16.79
C MET A 1 -3.32 -21.97 -16.85
N ILE A 2 -3.92 -20.85 -17.07
CA ILE A 2 -3.18 -19.59 -17.16
C ILE A 2 -2.87 -19.14 -15.75
N LYS A 3 -1.59 -19.01 -15.43
CA LYS A 3 -1.17 -18.42 -14.17
C LYS A 3 -1.54 -16.95 -14.16
N LYS A 4 -2.42 -16.56 -13.26
CA LYS A 4 -2.68 -15.15 -13.02
C LYS A 4 -1.40 -14.49 -12.51
N ASN A 5 -1.07 -13.32 -13.03
CA ASN A 5 0.02 -12.53 -12.48
C ASN A 5 -0.26 -12.25 -11.02
N LYS A 6 0.71 -12.54 -10.17
CA LYS A 6 0.61 -12.23 -8.75
C LYS A 6 1.06 -10.79 -8.55
N ILE A 7 0.17 -9.97 -8.02
CA ILE A 7 0.41 -8.54 -7.82
C ILE A 7 0.18 -8.16 -6.36
N VAL A 8 1.15 -7.46 -5.79
CA VAL A 8 1.01 -6.78 -4.52
C VAL A 8 1.10 -5.28 -4.79
N ALA A 9 0.06 -4.54 -4.41
CA ALA A 9 0.06 -3.09 -4.46
C ALA A 9 0.42 -2.54 -3.08
N ILE A 10 1.34 -1.61 -3.02
CA ILE A 10 1.79 -1.01 -1.76
C ILE A 10 1.41 0.46 -1.77
N GLN A 11 0.52 0.84 -0.87
CA GLN A 11 0.18 2.23 -0.60
C GLN A 11 1.19 2.76 0.40
N ALA A 12 2.09 3.60 -0.07
CA ALA A 12 3.23 4.04 0.72
C ALA A 12 3.60 5.49 0.41
N ASP A 13 4.54 6.02 1.17
CA ASP A 13 5.13 7.31 0.89
C ASP A 13 6.06 7.21 -0.33
N ARG A 14 6.60 8.33 -0.76
CA ARG A 14 7.50 8.37 -1.92
C ARG A 14 8.66 7.39 -1.74
N LEU A 15 9.00 6.70 -2.81
CA LEU A 15 10.08 5.70 -2.78
C LEU A 15 11.41 6.30 -2.35
N ASP A 16 11.72 7.51 -2.80
CA ASP A 16 12.97 8.17 -2.45
C ASP A 16 13.04 8.64 -0.98
N SER A 17 11.91 8.64 -0.27
CA SER A 17 11.89 8.96 1.16
C SER A 17 12.11 7.74 2.06
N MET A 18 12.16 6.55 1.48
CA MET A 18 12.32 5.31 2.24
C MET A 18 13.80 5.06 2.60
N ASN A 19 14.02 4.45 3.77
CA ASN A 19 15.35 4.06 4.22
C ASN A 19 15.48 2.54 4.15
N ILE A 20 16.34 2.05 3.27
CA ILE A 20 16.54 0.62 3.05
C ILE A 20 16.96 -0.12 4.31
N LYS A 21 17.64 0.54 5.24
CA LYS A 21 18.13 -0.11 6.47
C LYS A 21 17.04 -0.30 7.52
N THR A 22 16.03 0.55 7.54
CA THR A 22 15.06 0.61 8.64
C THR A 22 13.61 0.44 8.20
N ASP A 23 13.31 0.56 6.90
CA ASP A 23 11.93 0.54 6.44
C ASP A 23 11.43 -0.89 6.24
N THR A 24 10.48 -1.29 7.06
CA THR A 24 9.85 -2.61 6.99
C THR A 24 9.12 -2.81 5.66
N THR A 25 8.64 -1.74 5.04
CA THR A 25 7.95 -1.82 3.75
C THR A 25 8.88 -2.42 2.68
N ILE A 26 10.14 -2.04 2.68
CA ILE A 26 11.13 -2.58 1.73
C ILE A 26 11.33 -4.07 1.96
N LEU A 27 11.40 -4.49 3.22
CA LEU A 27 11.55 -5.91 3.56
C LEU A 27 10.34 -6.73 3.09
N LEU A 28 9.13 -6.20 3.27
CA LEU A 28 7.91 -6.84 2.80
C LEU A 28 7.90 -6.95 1.28
N ALA A 29 8.31 -5.90 0.58
CA ALA A 29 8.39 -5.90 -0.87
C ALA A 29 9.41 -6.92 -1.39
N LEU A 30 10.57 -7.01 -0.76
CA LEU A 30 11.60 -7.98 -1.12
C LEU A 30 11.10 -9.42 -0.95
N GLU A 31 10.41 -9.69 0.14
CA GLU A 31 9.84 -11.02 0.38
C GLU A 31 8.76 -11.36 -0.65
N ALA A 32 7.92 -10.40 -0.99
CA ALA A 32 6.89 -10.59 -2.01
C ALA A 32 7.53 -10.88 -3.38
N GLN A 33 8.58 -10.15 -3.74
CA GLN A 33 9.32 -10.40 -4.98
C GLN A 33 9.90 -11.81 -5.02
N LYS A 34 10.48 -12.24 -3.91
CA LYS A 34 11.06 -13.59 -3.79
C LYS A 34 9.99 -14.66 -4.02
N ARG A 35 8.75 -14.38 -3.65
CA ARG A 35 7.62 -15.32 -3.85
C ARG A 35 6.96 -15.18 -5.22
N GLY A 36 7.52 -14.37 -6.11
CA GLY A 36 7.04 -14.23 -7.48
C GLY A 36 6.00 -13.16 -7.71
N PHE A 37 5.77 -12.28 -6.74
CA PHE A 37 4.83 -11.18 -6.91
C PHE A 37 5.47 -10.00 -7.65
N ARG A 38 4.68 -9.38 -8.50
CA ARG A 38 5.02 -8.07 -9.06
C ARG A 38 4.60 -7.02 -8.05
N ILE A 39 5.44 -6.01 -7.85
CA ILE A 39 5.22 -4.97 -6.85
C ILE A 39 4.86 -3.67 -7.55
N PHE A 40 3.73 -3.09 -7.16
CA PHE A 40 3.30 -1.76 -7.62
C PHE A 40 3.16 -0.85 -6.42
N CYS A 41 3.79 0.32 -6.50
CA CYS A 41 3.75 1.31 -5.42
C CYS A 41 3.00 2.55 -5.86
N TYR A 42 2.21 3.12 -4.96
CA TYR A 42 1.48 4.35 -5.20
C TYR A 42 1.30 5.12 -3.89
N GLU A 43 1.05 6.41 -4.01
CA GLU A 43 0.71 7.26 -2.88
C GLU A 43 -0.80 7.45 -2.79
N THR A 44 -1.30 7.86 -1.63
CA THR A 44 -2.73 8.08 -1.42
C THR A 44 -3.34 9.03 -2.43
N LYS A 45 -2.59 10.06 -2.84
CA LYS A 45 -3.04 11.04 -3.84
C LYS A 45 -3.24 10.46 -5.24
N ASN A 46 -2.71 9.28 -5.49
CA ASN A 46 -2.79 8.64 -6.81
C ASN A 46 -4.03 7.76 -6.98
N LEU A 47 -4.86 7.66 -5.95
CA LEU A 47 -6.10 6.90 -6.02
C LEU A 47 -7.18 7.68 -6.76
N SER A 48 -8.01 6.96 -7.52
CA SER A 48 -9.17 7.52 -8.18
C SER A 48 -10.32 6.52 -8.16
N PHE A 49 -11.53 7.06 -8.17
CA PHE A 49 -12.75 6.25 -8.20
C PHE A 49 -13.52 6.61 -9.47
N ILE A 50 -13.61 5.67 -10.39
CA ILE A 50 -14.22 5.89 -11.70
C ILE A 50 -15.15 4.71 -12.03
N ASN A 51 -16.41 5.02 -12.32
CA ASN A 51 -17.41 4.02 -12.70
C ASN A 51 -17.48 2.82 -11.73
N GLY A 52 -17.46 3.13 -10.43
CA GLY A 52 -17.55 2.09 -9.39
C GLY A 52 -16.27 1.31 -9.13
N LYS A 53 -15.17 1.68 -9.78
CA LYS A 53 -13.87 1.00 -9.63
C LYS A 53 -12.83 1.91 -9.00
N VAL A 54 -11.96 1.34 -8.20
CA VAL A 54 -10.85 2.05 -7.57
C VAL A 54 -9.58 1.77 -8.35
N TYR A 55 -8.95 2.84 -8.82
CA TYR A 55 -7.69 2.78 -9.57
C TYR A 55 -6.59 3.48 -8.81
N ALA A 56 -5.36 3.03 -9.01
CA ALA A 56 -4.17 3.71 -8.53
C ALA A 56 -3.20 3.91 -9.70
N LEU A 57 -2.81 5.16 -9.92
CA LEU A 57 -1.69 5.43 -10.82
C LEU A 57 -0.43 5.01 -10.08
N SER A 58 0.15 3.89 -10.47
CA SER A 58 1.19 3.22 -9.71
C SER A 58 2.43 2.96 -10.54
N LYS A 59 3.53 2.75 -9.84
CA LYS A 59 4.83 2.41 -10.44
C LYS A 59 5.14 0.96 -10.15
N GLU A 60 5.41 0.20 -11.18
CA GLU A 60 5.93 -1.15 -11.01
C GLU A 60 7.40 -1.06 -10.65
N VAL A 61 7.77 -1.61 -9.49
CA VAL A 61 9.08 -1.42 -8.87
C VAL A 61 9.74 -2.74 -8.58
N THR A 62 11.04 -2.81 -8.83
CA THR A 62 11.89 -3.91 -8.38
C THR A 62 12.82 -3.39 -7.30
N PHE A 63 12.89 -4.08 -6.17
CA PHE A 63 13.74 -3.72 -5.05
C PHE A 63 14.99 -4.57 -5.00
N LYS A 64 16.11 -3.98 -4.55
CA LYS A 64 17.41 -4.66 -4.36
C LYS A 64 18.04 -4.19 -3.05
N ILE A 65 18.59 -5.12 -2.27
CA ILE A 65 19.17 -4.81 -0.95
C ILE A 65 20.48 -4.03 -1.04
N ASN A 66 21.34 -4.33 -2.02
CA ASN A 66 22.74 -3.92 -2.01
C ASN A 66 23.09 -2.82 -2.99
N ALA A 67 22.11 -2.06 -3.46
CA ALA A 67 22.38 -1.03 -4.45
C ALA A 67 22.31 0.36 -3.83
N LYS A 68 23.10 1.30 -4.35
CA LYS A 68 22.92 2.72 -4.04
C LYS A 68 21.47 3.13 -4.34
N ASN A 69 20.94 2.62 -5.44
CA ASN A 69 19.53 2.70 -5.75
C ASN A 69 18.89 1.37 -5.36
N PHE A 70 18.18 1.36 -4.23
CA PHE A 70 17.55 0.15 -3.74
C PHE A 70 16.27 -0.20 -4.50
N TYR A 71 15.86 0.62 -5.45
CA TYR A 71 14.69 0.35 -6.28
C TYR A 71 14.91 0.78 -7.73
N THR A 72 14.20 0.11 -8.63
CA THR A 72 14.17 0.45 -10.06
C THR A 72 12.71 0.50 -10.49
N ILE A 73 12.31 1.59 -11.14
CA ILE A 73 10.96 1.73 -11.69
C ILE A 73 10.96 1.12 -13.09
N LYS A 74 10.14 0.08 -13.28
CA LYS A 74 10.03 -0.62 -14.57
C LYS A 74 8.95 -0.03 -15.45
N ASN A 75 7.86 0.47 -14.84
CA ASN A 75 6.66 0.80 -15.58
C ASN A 75 5.77 1.71 -14.73
N ILE A 76 4.94 2.51 -15.38
CA ILE A 76 3.89 3.30 -14.71
C ILE A 76 2.57 2.84 -15.30
N LYS A 77 1.62 2.49 -14.43
CA LYS A 77 0.37 1.90 -14.87
C LYS A 77 -0.80 2.38 -13.99
N LYS A 78 -1.94 2.61 -14.65
CA LYS A 78 -3.20 2.82 -13.94
C LYS A 78 -3.75 1.44 -13.58
N LEU A 79 -3.61 1.07 -12.32
CA LEU A 79 -3.90 -0.26 -11.83
C LEU A 79 -5.31 -0.33 -11.25
N ASP A 80 -6.11 -1.30 -11.71
CA ASP A 80 -7.40 -1.60 -11.10
C ASP A 80 -7.14 -2.40 -9.82
N LEU A 81 -7.34 -1.76 -8.67
CA LEU A 81 -7.01 -2.35 -7.38
C LEU A 81 -7.88 -3.55 -7.02
N SER A 82 -9.05 -3.73 -7.64
CA SER A 82 -9.86 -4.92 -7.40
C SER A 82 -9.27 -6.18 -8.01
N LYS A 83 -8.29 -6.04 -8.88
CA LYS A 83 -7.65 -7.16 -9.60
C LYS A 83 -6.29 -7.56 -9.06
N VAL A 84 -5.78 -6.89 -8.03
CA VAL A 84 -4.54 -7.29 -7.38
C VAL A 84 -4.81 -8.34 -6.31
N ASN A 85 -3.78 -9.04 -5.88
CA ASN A 85 -3.92 -10.08 -4.85
C ASN A 85 -3.93 -9.51 -3.45
N TYR A 86 -3.04 -8.55 -3.18
CA TYR A 86 -2.89 -7.92 -1.87
C TYR A 86 -2.66 -6.43 -2.03
N ILE A 87 -3.18 -5.67 -1.08
CA ILE A 87 -2.86 -4.25 -0.92
C ILE A 87 -2.28 -4.07 0.47
N LEU A 88 -1.08 -3.51 0.55
CA LEU A 88 -0.42 -3.20 1.82
C LEU A 88 -0.54 -1.71 2.07
N MET A 89 -1.17 -1.33 3.17
CA MET A 89 -1.26 0.06 3.59
C MET A 89 -0.06 0.37 4.48
N ARG A 90 0.94 1.02 3.92
CA ARG A 90 2.23 1.26 4.58
C ARG A 90 2.66 2.72 4.64
N GLN A 91 1.79 3.66 4.25
CA GLN A 91 2.13 5.07 4.36
C GLN A 91 2.25 5.50 5.83
N ASN A 92 3.17 6.44 6.06
CA ASN A 92 3.36 7.00 7.40
C ASN A 92 2.33 8.10 7.70
N PRO A 93 2.11 8.43 8.99
CA PRO A 93 1.36 9.64 9.36
C PRO A 93 1.98 10.87 8.68
N PRO A 94 1.23 11.97 8.49
CA PRO A 94 0.02 12.33 9.22
C PRO A 94 -1.24 11.66 8.69
N PHE A 95 -2.20 11.47 9.59
CA PHE A 95 -3.53 10.96 9.28
C PHE A 95 -4.39 12.13 8.78
N ASN A 96 -4.19 12.49 7.52
CA ASN A 96 -4.82 13.66 6.89
C ASN A 96 -5.99 13.23 5.99
N MET A 97 -6.59 14.20 5.29
CA MET A 97 -7.74 13.93 4.42
C MET A 97 -7.42 12.96 3.30
N ASN A 98 -6.21 13.01 2.74
CA ASN A 98 -5.80 12.05 1.71
C ASN A 98 -5.76 10.62 2.28
N TYR A 99 -5.26 10.48 3.50
CA TYR A 99 -5.20 9.20 4.19
C TYR A 99 -6.62 8.66 4.43
N ILE A 100 -7.49 9.51 4.98
CA ILE A 100 -8.88 9.14 5.28
C ILE A 100 -9.64 8.78 4.01
N THR A 101 -9.50 9.59 2.96
CA THR A 101 -10.13 9.32 1.66
C THR A 101 -9.68 7.97 1.11
N ALA A 102 -8.38 7.67 1.22
CA ALA A 102 -7.85 6.38 0.79
C ALA A 102 -8.52 5.23 1.52
N THR A 103 -8.74 5.35 2.84
CA THR A 103 -9.39 4.28 3.61
C THR A 103 -10.82 4.03 3.13
N PHE A 104 -11.57 5.08 2.79
CA PHE A 104 -12.92 4.94 2.25
C PHE A 104 -12.92 4.25 0.89
N LEU A 105 -12.00 4.63 0.01
CA LEU A 105 -11.90 4.01 -1.31
C LEU A 105 -11.52 2.54 -1.23
N LEU A 106 -10.54 2.20 -0.40
CA LEU A 106 -10.11 0.82 -0.25
C LEU A 106 -11.18 -0.05 0.41
N GLU A 107 -11.98 0.52 1.31
CA GLU A 107 -13.10 -0.19 1.92
C GLU A 107 -14.09 -0.71 0.88
N LYS A 108 -14.30 0.04 -0.21
CA LYS A 108 -15.23 -0.37 -1.28
C LYS A 108 -14.80 -1.66 -1.97
N ILE A 109 -13.52 -1.99 -1.97
CA ILE A 109 -12.99 -3.20 -2.62
C ILE A 109 -12.48 -4.24 -1.64
N SER A 110 -12.69 -4.04 -0.34
CA SER A 110 -12.15 -4.92 0.71
C SER A 110 -12.68 -6.36 0.63
N LYS A 111 -13.82 -6.58 0.01
CA LYS A 111 -14.37 -7.93 -0.20
C LYS A 111 -13.74 -8.66 -1.39
N LYS A 112 -13.11 -7.91 -2.30
CA LYS A 112 -12.51 -8.47 -3.53
C LYS A 112 -11.01 -8.67 -3.41
N VAL A 113 -10.35 -7.92 -2.55
CA VAL A 113 -8.90 -7.89 -2.39
C VAL A 113 -8.56 -7.93 -0.91
N ARG A 114 -7.52 -8.69 -0.56
CA ARG A 114 -7.04 -8.70 0.81
C ARG A 114 -6.19 -7.47 1.06
N ILE A 115 -6.63 -6.64 2.02
CA ILE A 115 -5.98 -5.38 2.35
C ILE A 115 -5.40 -5.46 3.78
N ILE A 116 -4.14 -5.17 3.92
CA ILE A 116 -3.41 -5.17 5.18
C ILE A 116 -2.87 -3.76 5.41
N ASN A 117 -3.28 -3.04 6.39
CA ASN A 117 -4.28 -3.35 7.42
C ASN A 117 -5.68 -3.05 6.92
N ASP A 118 -6.70 -3.54 7.65
CA ASP A 118 -8.09 -3.27 7.28
C ASP A 118 -8.38 -1.75 7.28
N PRO A 119 -8.86 -1.20 6.14
CA PRO A 119 -9.03 0.26 6.01
C PRO A 119 -10.06 0.83 6.97
N THR A 120 -11.13 0.10 7.27
CA THR A 120 -12.14 0.55 8.22
C THR A 120 -11.55 0.65 9.62
N SER A 121 -10.80 -0.35 10.04
CA SER A 121 -10.13 -0.34 11.35
C SER A 121 -9.10 0.76 11.46
N VAL A 122 -8.31 0.98 10.41
CA VAL A 122 -7.30 2.04 10.38
C VAL A 122 -7.96 3.42 10.54
N ARG A 123 -9.09 3.64 9.86
CA ARG A 123 -9.83 4.90 9.94
C ARG A 123 -10.46 5.12 11.31
N ASN A 124 -11.07 4.06 11.89
CA ASN A 124 -11.85 4.17 13.11
C ASN A 124 -10.99 4.18 14.37
N ILE A 125 -9.80 3.59 14.33
CA ILE A 125 -8.90 3.50 15.47
C ILE A 125 -7.50 3.98 15.05
N PRO A 126 -7.32 5.29 14.80
CA PRO A 126 -5.99 5.83 14.51
C PRO A 126 -5.05 5.58 15.67
N GLU A 127 -3.82 5.25 15.37
CA GLU A 127 -2.81 4.87 16.36
C GLU A 127 -2.71 5.84 17.53
N LYS A 128 -2.68 7.15 17.27
CA LYS A 128 -2.56 8.17 18.30
C LYS A 128 -3.79 8.26 19.20
N LEU A 129 -4.97 8.08 18.62
CA LEU A 129 -6.22 8.11 19.40
C LEU A 129 -6.37 6.84 20.22
N HIS A 130 -5.92 5.72 19.70
CA HIS A 130 -5.93 4.46 20.44
C HIS A 130 -5.08 4.55 21.71
N SER A 131 -3.92 5.18 21.62
CA SER A 131 -3.07 5.43 22.80
C SER A 131 -3.77 6.27 23.85
N ILE A 132 -4.56 7.27 23.46
CA ILE A 132 -5.33 8.10 24.38
C ILE A 132 -6.39 7.28 25.12
N GLU A 133 -7.07 6.38 24.42
CA GLU A 133 -8.04 5.48 25.05
C GLU A 133 -7.39 4.58 26.09
N PHE A 134 -6.20 4.08 25.79
CA PHE A 134 -5.42 3.29 26.74
C PHE A 134 -5.12 4.05 28.02
N LEU A 135 -4.76 5.32 27.91
CA LEU A 135 -4.49 6.17 29.07
C LEU A 135 -5.71 6.36 29.95
N LYS A 136 -6.90 6.40 29.37
CA LYS A 136 -8.15 6.51 30.15
C LYS A 136 -8.45 5.26 30.97
N LEU A 137 -7.94 4.11 30.57
CA LEU A 137 -8.14 2.85 31.26
C LEU A 137 -7.14 2.63 32.40
N MET A 138 -6.08 3.39 32.40
CA MET A 138 -5.07 3.37 33.44
C MET A 138 -5.43 4.34 34.56
#